data_1d2a01913f5b301f23cd05f0fcdb203c
#
_entry.id   1d2a01913f5b301f23cd05f0fcdb203c
#
_cell.length_a   1.000
_cell.length_b   1.000
_cell.length_c   1.000
_cell.angle_alpha   90.00
_cell.angle_beta   90.00
_cell.angle_gamma   90.00
#
_symmetry.space_group_name_H-M   'P 1'
#
loop_
_entity.id
_entity.type
_entity.pdbx_description
1 polymer ?
#
loop_
_entity_poly.entity_id
_entity_poly.type
_entity_poly.pdbx_seq_one_letter_code
_entity_poly.pdbx_strand_id
1 'polypeptide(L)'
;MLRAVLDANVYVSAIVRPEGPPGRIIDRFLRGAVFEVVLSPSVVEEVLRALAYPKVRRFIRGDVEPELWFEDIVVLADLVASEGTPPGVCEDPDDDKYIAAALEGRAAFIVTGDRKLLALKEHEGIRIVTPRQFLDLLGP
;
A
#
# COMPACT_ATOMS: atom_id res chain seq x y z
N MET A 1 -7.87 -14.01 -7.77
CA MET A 1 -6.73 -13.56 -6.93
C MET A 1 -7.10 -12.26 -6.24
N LEU A 2 -6.75 -12.12 -4.98
CA LEU A 2 -7.02 -10.90 -4.23
C LEU A 2 -6.25 -9.72 -4.82
N ARG A 3 -6.88 -8.56 -4.84
CA ARG A 3 -6.28 -7.32 -5.31
C ARG A 3 -6.35 -6.30 -4.18
N ALA A 4 -5.26 -5.62 -3.89
CA ALA A 4 -5.17 -4.72 -2.75
C ALA A 4 -4.40 -3.45 -3.10
N VAL A 5 -4.83 -2.34 -2.50
CA VAL A 5 -4.08 -1.09 -2.46
C VAL A 5 -3.41 -1.03 -1.09
N LEU A 6 -2.12 -0.77 -1.07
CA LEU A 6 -1.36 -0.61 0.17
C LEU A 6 -1.08 0.88 0.40
N ASP A 7 -1.38 1.36 1.60
CA ASP A 7 -1.07 2.73 2.03
C ASP A 7 0.45 2.93 1.99
N ALA A 8 0.89 4.13 1.68
CA ALA A 8 2.32 4.48 1.64
C ALA A 8 3.06 4.06 2.92
N ASN A 9 2.43 4.18 4.08
CA ASN A 9 3.03 3.78 5.34
C ASN A 9 3.28 2.27 5.45
N VAL A 10 2.53 1.46 4.70
CA VAL A 10 2.78 0.02 4.65
C VAL A 10 4.12 -0.26 3.97
N TYR A 11 4.42 0.45 2.88
CA TYR A 11 5.71 0.32 2.19
C TYR A 11 6.85 0.81 3.08
N VAL A 12 6.67 1.94 3.74
CA VAL A 12 7.68 2.48 4.67
C VAL A 12 7.97 1.50 5.79
N SER A 13 6.92 0.98 6.43
CA SER A 13 7.10 0.00 7.50
C SER A 13 7.75 -1.29 7.01
N ALA A 14 7.43 -1.71 5.79
CA ALA A 14 7.99 -2.92 5.20
C ALA A 14 9.50 -2.81 5.00
N ILE A 15 9.98 -1.67 4.48
CA ILE A 15 11.41 -1.51 4.23
C ILE A 15 12.20 -1.28 5.51
N VAL A 16 11.58 -0.62 6.50
CA VAL A 16 12.23 -0.35 7.78
C VAL A 16 12.25 -1.59 8.67
N ARG A 17 11.17 -2.37 8.68
CA ARG A 17 11.03 -3.58 9.50
C ARG A 17 10.53 -4.75 8.66
N PRO A 18 11.43 -5.36 7.88
CA PRO A 18 11.03 -6.44 6.96
C PRO A 18 10.36 -7.65 7.64
N GLU A 19 10.65 -7.89 8.91
CA GLU A 19 10.11 -9.03 9.66
C GLU A 19 8.70 -8.78 10.22
N GLY A 20 8.23 -7.52 10.20
CA GLY A 20 6.89 -7.19 10.67
C GLY A 20 5.81 -7.52 9.62
N PRO A 21 4.53 -7.38 10.00
CA PRO A 21 3.44 -7.71 9.07
C PRO A 21 3.51 -7.00 7.72
N PRO A 22 3.80 -5.68 7.63
CA PRO A 22 3.95 -5.04 6.33
C PRO A 22 5.06 -5.64 5.49
N GLY A 23 6.23 -5.92 6.10
CA GLY A 23 7.35 -6.52 5.39
C GLY A 23 7.02 -7.91 4.87
N ARG A 24 6.30 -8.70 5.66
CA ARG A 24 5.88 -10.04 5.27
C ARG A 24 4.88 -10.02 4.13
N ILE A 25 4.00 -9.02 4.09
CA ILE A 25 3.07 -8.83 2.98
C ILE A 25 3.84 -8.57 1.68
N ILE A 26 4.80 -7.65 1.72
CA ILE A 26 5.61 -7.33 0.54
C ILE A 26 6.43 -8.54 0.11
N ASP A 27 7.01 -9.27 1.05
CA ASP A 27 7.78 -10.48 0.75
C ASP A 27 6.90 -11.52 0.05
N ARG A 28 5.67 -11.73 0.54
CA ARG A 28 4.71 -12.65 -0.08
C ARG A 28 4.36 -12.21 -1.50
N PHE A 29 4.23 -10.91 -1.73
CA PHE A 29 3.96 -10.37 -3.06
C PHE A 29 5.13 -10.62 -4.03
N LEU A 30 6.34 -10.31 -3.59
CA LEU A 30 7.53 -10.43 -4.44
C LEU A 30 7.90 -11.87 -4.75
N ARG A 31 7.69 -12.78 -3.80
CA ARG A 31 8.10 -14.18 -3.96
C ARG A 31 7.05 -15.06 -4.62
N GLY A 32 5.79 -14.86 -4.27
CA GLY A 32 4.77 -15.84 -4.59
C GLY A 32 3.64 -15.35 -5.46
N ALA A 33 3.53 -14.05 -5.68
CA ALA A 33 2.42 -13.46 -6.42
C ALA A 33 1.07 -13.98 -5.94
N VAL A 34 0.89 -14.09 -4.61
CA VAL A 34 -0.32 -14.64 -4.00
C VAL A 34 -1.48 -13.66 -4.02
N PHE A 35 -1.20 -12.39 -4.30
CA PHE A 35 -2.19 -11.34 -4.50
C PHE A 35 -1.61 -10.30 -5.44
N GLU A 36 -2.46 -9.41 -5.94
CA GLU A 36 -2.02 -8.33 -6.82
C GLU A 36 -2.04 -7.01 -6.08
N VAL A 37 -0.97 -6.22 -6.24
CA VAL A 37 -0.88 -4.86 -5.73
C VAL A 37 -1.36 -3.91 -6.81
N VAL A 38 -2.29 -3.02 -6.45
CA VAL A 38 -2.78 -1.97 -7.33
C VAL A 38 -2.10 -0.66 -6.96
N LEU A 39 -1.54 0.03 -7.94
CA LEU A 39 -0.89 1.32 -7.75
C LEU A 39 -1.44 2.34 -8.75
N SER A 40 -1.62 3.58 -8.29
CA SER A 40 -1.91 4.71 -9.15
C SER A 40 -0.72 5.66 -9.15
N PRO A 41 -0.63 6.61 -10.11
CA PRO A 41 0.44 7.60 -10.10
C PRO A 41 0.51 8.39 -8.79
N SER A 42 -0.63 8.76 -8.22
CA SER A 42 -0.67 9.50 -6.95
C SER A 42 -0.10 8.69 -5.79
N VAL A 43 -0.41 7.40 -5.74
CA VAL A 43 0.12 6.52 -4.68
C VAL A 43 1.62 6.31 -4.87
N VAL A 44 2.08 6.06 -6.10
CA VAL A 44 3.51 5.92 -6.40
C VAL A 44 4.27 7.16 -5.95
N GLU A 45 3.77 8.35 -6.29
CA GLU A 45 4.40 9.61 -5.92
C GLU A 45 4.52 9.77 -4.41
N GLU A 46 3.45 9.44 -3.67
CA GLU A 46 3.46 9.52 -2.22
C GLU A 46 4.45 8.54 -1.59
N VAL A 47 4.52 7.32 -2.10
CA VAL A 47 5.48 6.33 -1.60
C VAL A 47 6.91 6.81 -1.80
N LEU A 48 7.23 7.31 -3.00
CA LEU A 48 8.57 7.82 -3.28
C LEU A 48 8.91 8.99 -2.38
N ARG A 49 7.97 9.90 -2.14
CA ARG A 49 8.16 11.02 -1.23
C ARG A 49 8.43 10.54 0.19
N ALA A 50 7.65 9.58 0.66
CA ALA A 50 7.80 9.03 2.01
C ALA A 50 9.14 8.32 2.18
N LEU A 51 9.58 7.56 1.19
CA LEU A 51 10.86 6.85 1.24
C LEU A 51 12.06 7.80 1.20
N ALA A 52 11.88 9.00 0.65
CA ALA A 52 12.94 10.00 0.59
C ALA A 52 13.07 10.83 1.87
N TYR A 53 12.14 10.69 2.80
CA TYR A 53 12.15 11.43 4.05
C TYR A 53 13.40 11.08 4.85
N PRO A 54 14.22 12.09 5.27
CA PRO A 54 15.47 11.79 6.01
C PRO A 54 15.25 10.95 7.27
N LYS A 55 14.14 11.20 7.97
CA LYS A 55 13.78 10.47 9.18
C LYS A 55 13.52 8.98 8.90
N VAL A 56 12.95 8.69 7.75
CA VAL A 56 12.70 7.32 7.31
C VAL A 56 14.02 6.67 6.87
N ARG A 57 14.80 7.37 6.05
CA ARG A 57 16.04 6.84 5.50
C ARG A 57 17.03 6.40 6.60
N ARG A 58 17.02 7.05 7.75
CA ARG A 58 17.89 6.67 8.86
C ARG A 58 17.66 5.25 9.36
N PHE A 59 16.44 4.74 9.20
CA PHE A 59 16.08 3.42 9.70
C PHE A 59 16.12 2.34 8.63
N ILE A 60 16.44 2.71 7.39
CA ILE A 60 16.59 1.76 6.30
C ILE A 60 18.01 1.19 6.34
N ARG A 61 18.14 -0.11 6.16
CA ARG A 61 19.45 -0.77 6.15
C ARG A 61 20.30 -0.20 5.02
N GLY A 62 21.60 0.01 5.30
CA GLY A 62 22.51 0.69 4.38
C GLY A 62 22.75 -0.02 3.06
N ASP A 63 22.45 -1.32 3.00
CA ASP A 63 22.61 -2.13 1.79
C ASP A 63 21.36 -2.10 0.88
N VAL A 64 20.31 -1.41 1.31
CA VAL A 64 19.05 -1.34 0.57
C VAL A 64 18.90 0.05 -0.04
N GLU A 65 18.69 0.08 -1.37
CA GLU A 65 18.35 1.31 -2.09
C GLU A 65 16.83 1.43 -2.17
N PRO A 66 16.21 2.38 -1.43
CA PRO A 66 14.75 2.42 -1.33
C PRO A 66 14.03 2.56 -2.67
N GLU A 67 14.55 3.38 -3.57
CA GLU A 67 13.94 3.61 -4.86
C GLU A 67 13.97 2.35 -5.74
N LEU A 68 15.08 1.61 -5.70
CA LEU A 68 15.19 0.35 -6.44
C LEU A 68 14.32 -0.75 -5.82
N TRP A 69 14.27 -0.79 -4.50
CA TRP A 69 13.39 -1.72 -3.79
C TRP A 69 11.92 -1.50 -4.21
N PHE A 70 11.50 -0.25 -4.26
CA PHE A 70 10.12 0.06 -4.63
C PHE A 70 9.88 -0.20 -6.13
N GLU A 71 10.88 0.06 -6.98
CA GLU A 71 10.79 -0.21 -8.41
C GLU A 71 10.47 -1.68 -8.68
N ASP A 72 11.07 -2.60 -7.94
CA ASP A 72 10.78 -4.02 -8.08
C ASP A 72 9.30 -4.32 -7.82
N ILE A 73 8.69 -3.61 -6.88
CA ILE A 73 7.27 -3.74 -6.58
C ILE A 73 6.44 -3.16 -7.74
N VAL A 74 6.82 -1.98 -8.22
CA VAL A 74 6.10 -1.29 -9.31
C VAL A 74 6.07 -2.13 -10.57
N VAL A 75 7.17 -2.79 -10.90
CA VAL A 75 7.28 -3.65 -12.09
C VAL A 75 6.25 -4.78 -12.06
N LEU A 76 5.98 -5.33 -10.88
CA LEU A 76 5.06 -6.45 -10.72
C LEU A 76 3.62 -6.01 -10.44
N ALA A 77 3.41 -4.76 -10.07
CA ALA A 77 2.10 -4.25 -9.69
C ALA A 77 1.22 -3.97 -10.91
N ASP A 78 -0.08 -3.88 -10.66
CA ASP A 78 -1.03 -3.42 -11.66
C ASP A 78 -1.15 -1.90 -11.54
N LEU A 79 -0.68 -1.19 -12.56
CA LEU A 79 -0.70 0.27 -12.57
C LEU A 79 -2.00 0.75 -13.20
N VAL A 80 -2.77 1.51 -12.45
CA VAL A 80 -4.02 2.09 -12.94
C VAL A 80 -3.86 3.59 -13.10
N ALA A 81 -4.57 4.14 -14.07
CA ALA A 81 -4.52 5.58 -14.38
C ALA A 81 -5.66 6.28 -13.64
N SER A 82 -5.55 6.39 -12.33
CA SER A 82 -6.59 7.03 -11.52
C SER A 82 -6.66 8.52 -11.83
N GLU A 83 -7.63 8.92 -12.60
CA GLU A 83 -7.90 10.31 -12.92
C GLU A 83 -9.02 10.84 -12.03
N GLY A 84 -8.68 11.77 -11.18
CA GLY A 84 -9.65 12.37 -10.29
C GLY A 84 -9.77 11.64 -8.97
N THR A 85 -10.17 12.39 -7.98
CA THR A 85 -10.30 11.91 -6.61
C THR A 85 -11.78 11.81 -6.26
N PRO A 86 -12.24 10.70 -5.67
CA PRO A 86 -13.62 10.65 -5.18
C PRO A 86 -13.83 11.76 -4.15
N PRO A 87 -14.86 12.58 -4.32
CA PRO A 87 -15.06 13.71 -3.42
C PRO A 87 -15.52 13.25 -2.03
N GLY A 88 -14.78 13.71 -1.00
CA GLY A 88 -15.24 13.66 0.38
C GLY A 88 -15.48 12.29 0.99
N VAL A 89 -14.76 11.27 0.56
CA VAL A 89 -14.95 9.91 1.10
C VAL A 89 -14.20 9.74 2.42
N CYS A 90 -12.94 10.18 2.48
CA CYS A 90 -12.12 10.00 3.67
C CYS A 90 -12.12 11.26 4.53
N GLU A 91 -11.94 11.07 5.84
CA GLU A 91 -11.80 12.18 6.77
C GLU A 91 -10.64 13.08 6.36
N ASP A 92 -9.51 12.48 6.00
CA ASP A 92 -8.37 13.19 5.43
C ASP A 92 -8.46 13.12 3.90
N PRO A 93 -8.59 14.27 3.21
CA PRO A 93 -8.68 14.26 1.74
C PRO A 93 -7.49 13.62 1.04
N ASP A 94 -6.31 13.63 1.67
CA ASP A 94 -5.12 12.97 1.09
C ASP A 94 -5.29 11.47 0.98
N ASP A 95 -6.16 10.86 1.77
CA ASP A 95 -6.39 9.42 1.75
C ASP A 95 -7.34 9.01 0.62
N ASP A 96 -8.05 9.95 0.00
CA ASP A 96 -8.98 9.65 -1.09
C ASP A 96 -8.27 9.00 -2.29
N LYS A 97 -6.98 9.24 -2.45
CA LYS A 97 -6.20 8.60 -3.53
C LYS A 97 -6.22 7.07 -3.43
N TYR A 98 -6.26 6.52 -2.22
CA TYR A 98 -6.31 5.07 -2.02
C TYR A 98 -7.65 4.51 -2.43
N ILE A 99 -8.73 5.24 -2.10
CA ILE A 99 -10.08 4.86 -2.54
C ILE A 99 -10.17 4.91 -4.06
N ALA A 100 -9.66 5.98 -4.68
CA ALA A 100 -9.67 6.12 -6.13
C ALA A 100 -8.92 4.98 -6.81
N ALA A 101 -7.73 4.64 -6.32
CA ALA A 101 -6.94 3.55 -6.86
C ALA A 101 -7.68 2.20 -6.71
N ALA A 102 -8.30 1.97 -5.57
CA ALA A 102 -9.03 0.74 -5.31
C ALA A 102 -10.25 0.59 -6.23
N LEU A 103 -10.98 1.66 -6.45
CA LEU A 103 -12.13 1.65 -7.36
C LEU A 103 -11.68 1.39 -8.79
N GLU A 104 -10.67 2.12 -9.26
CA GLU A 104 -10.13 1.99 -10.61
C GLU A 104 -9.58 0.59 -10.86
N GLY A 105 -8.81 0.06 -9.91
CA GLY A 105 -8.17 -1.23 -10.03
C GLY A 105 -9.03 -2.39 -9.58
N ARG A 106 -10.27 -2.14 -9.18
CA ARG A 106 -11.18 -3.18 -8.67
C ARG A 106 -10.54 -3.97 -7.53
N ALA A 107 -9.86 -3.28 -6.64
CA ALA A 107 -9.28 -3.89 -5.46
C ALA A 107 -10.35 -4.13 -4.40
N ALA A 108 -10.29 -5.27 -3.75
CA ALA A 108 -11.23 -5.61 -2.68
C ALA A 108 -10.78 -5.09 -1.33
N PHE A 109 -9.50 -4.68 -1.22
CA PHE A 109 -8.91 -4.29 0.06
C PHE A 109 -8.04 -3.05 -0.07
N ILE A 110 -8.06 -2.23 0.98
CA ILE A 110 -7.05 -1.22 1.24
C ILE A 110 -6.39 -1.61 2.56
N VAL A 111 -5.07 -1.74 2.54
CA VAL A 111 -4.30 -2.14 3.71
C VAL A 111 -3.62 -0.90 4.29
N THR A 112 -3.88 -0.61 5.56
CA THR A 112 -3.38 0.59 6.21
C THR A 112 -3.25 0.38 7.72
N GLY A 113 -2.35 1.16 8.34
CA GLY A 113 -2.28 1.27 9.78
C GLY A 113 -2.89 2.57 10.31
N ASP A 114 -3.38 3.43 9.42
CA ASP A 114 -3.93 4.73 9.81
C ASP A 114 -5.34 4.56 10.38
N ARG A 115 -5.51 5.00 11.64
CA ARG A 115 -6.79 4.89 12.34
C ARG A 115 -7.94 5.59 11.63
N LYS A 116 -7.67 6.74 11.03
CA LYS A 116 -8.71 7.51 10.33
C LYS A 116 -9.24 6.76 9.12
N LEU A 117 -8.34 6.16 8.37
CA LEU A 117 -8.73 5.38 7.19
C LEU A 117 -9.42 4.08 7.62
N LEU A 118 -8.89 3.41 8.67
CA LEU A 118 -9.50 2.20 9.21
C LEU A 118 -10.91 2.45 9.74
N ALA A 119 -11.20 3.65 10.24
CA ALA A 119 -12.52 4.01 10.76
C ALA A 119 -13.60 3.95 9.68
N LEU A 120 -13.24 4.08 8.42
CA LEU A 120 -14.16 3.97 7.30
C LEU A 120 -14.70 2.54 7.16
N LYS A 121 -13.93 1.54 7.54
CA LYS A 121 -14.24 0.10 7.53
C LYS A 121 -14.49 -0.48 6.15
N GLU A 122 -15.39 0.10 5.39
CA GLU A 122 -15.76 -0.40 4.07
C GLU A 122 -16.33 0.74 3.23
N HIS A 123 -16.05 0.70 1.93
CA HIS A 123 -16.62 1.65 0.98
C HIS A 123 -16.82 0.95 -0.36
N GLU A 124 -18.09 0.88 -0.81
CA GLU A 124 -18.45 0.26 -2.10
C GLU A 124 -17.83 -1.13 -2.30
N GLY A 125 -17.85 -1.95 -1.26
CA GLY A 125 -17.30 -3.30 -1.32
C GLY A 125 -15.81 -3.39 -1.05
N ILE A 126 -15.12 -2.26 -0.93
CA ILE A 126 -13.69 -2.22 -0.60
C ILE A 126 -13.57 -2.27 0.93
N ARG A 127 -12.91 -3.30 1.44
CA ARG A 127 -12.68 -3.43 2.89
C ARG A 127 -11.35 -2.80 3.26
N ILE A 128 -11.36 -2.03 4.34
CA ILE A 128 -10.16 -1.38 4.84
C ILE A 128 -9.67 -2.17 6.05
N VAL A 129 -8.46 -2.71 5.94
CA VAL A 129 -7.93 -3.66 6.92
C VAL A 129 -6.52 -3.28 7.33
N THR A 130 -6.11 -3.79 8.50
CA THR A 130 -4.73 -3.63 8.98
C THR A 130 -3.81 -4.59 8.25
N PRO A 131 -2.48 -4.33 8.27
CA PRO A 131 -1.53 -5.30 7.71
C PRO A 131 -1.67 -6.69 8.33
N ARG A 132 -1.88 -6.77 9.64
CA ARG A 132 -2.07 -8.07 10.31
C ARG A 132 -3.29 -8.79 9.77
N GLN A 133 -4.41 -8.08 9.65
CA GLN A 133 -5.64 -8.67 9.14
C GLN A 133 -5.46 -9.16 7.71
N PHE A 134 -4.78 -8.37 6.87
CA PHE A 134 -4.55 -8.76 5.48
C PHE A 134 -3.64 -9.97 5.38
N LEU A 135 -2.58 -10.00 6.19
CA LEU A 135 -1.67 -11.14 6.22
C LEU A 135 -2.40 -12.41 6.61
N ASP A 136 -3.31 -12.33 7.59
CA ASP A 136 -4.14 -13.46 8.01
C ASP A 136 -5.04 -13.94 6.86
N LEU A 137 -5.57 -13.01 6.07
CA LEU A 137 -6.40 -13.35 4.90
C LEU A 137 -5.60 -14.08 3.83
N LEU A 138 -4.31 -13.80 3.70
CA LEU A 138 -3.45 -14.48 2.73
C LEU A 138 -3.17 -15.93 3.14
N GLY A 139 -3.32 -16.23 4.41
CA GLY A 139 -3.06 -17.56 4.95
C GLY A 139 -1.58 -17.82 5.24
N PRO A 140 -1.26 -19.03 5.68
CA PRO A 140 0.11 -19.39 6.04
C PRO A 140 1.05 -19.46 4.86
#